data_1881714ee0cf9928262ae6eaf7318764
#
_entry.id   1881714ee0cf9928262ae6eaf7318764
#
_cell.length_a   1.000
_cell.length_b   1.000
_cell.length_c   1.000
_cell.angle_alpha   90.00
_cell.angle_beta   90.00
_cell.angle_gamma   90.00
#
_symmetry.space_group_name_H-M   'P 1'
#
loop_
_entity.id
_entity.type
_entity.pdbx_description
1 polymer ?
#
loop_
_entity_poly.entity_id
_entity_poly.type
_entity_poly.pdbx_seq_one_letter_code
_entity_poly.pdbx_strand_id
1 'polypeptide(L)'
;DSVTGINSEKTQMDIYIKKDSDIEMLMELTNGTFGILKELDRENTDKALEQIFYKNGQEPKIKEYDSLSDLSSGILNEECDAVILNRAYQEVLQQIKEGQNFLENTRILDTEEIESLIERKQPENIEPSDDKNTSETKSEDVSTIYISGIDTRGEITASSLSDVNMILTMNRKTKQILMVS
;
A
#
# COMPACT_ATOMS: atom_id res chain seq x y z
N ASP A 1 1.65 2.44 34.68
CA ASP A 1 2.52 2.02 33.56
C ASP A 1 1.62 1.74 32.37
N SER A 2 1.44 2.73 31.50
CA SER A 2 0.67 2.60 30.27
C SER A 2 1.57 1.95 29.21
N VAL A 3 1.27 0.71 28.88
CA VAL A 3 1.89 0.00 27.74
C VAL A 3 1.23 0.54 26.47
N THR A 4 1.86 1.51 25.82
CA THR A 4 1.52 1.89 24.44
C THR A 4 1.94 0.74 23.53
N GLY A 5 0.97 -0.05 23.09
CA GLY A 5 1.20 -1.07 22.08
C GLY A 5 1.53 -0.42 20.75
N ILE A 6 2.82 -0.33 20.41
CA ILE A 6 3.27 0.03 19.09
C ILE A 6 3.05 -1.21 18.21
N ASN A 7 2.07 -1.16 17.32
CA ASN A 7 1.91 -2.19 16.29
C ASN A 7 2.76 -1.78 15.09
N SER A 8 3.67 -2.65 14.67
CA SER A 8 4.38 -2.49 13.40
C SER A 8 3.67 -3.31 12.32
N GLU A 9 3.48 -2.73 11.16
CA GLU A 9 3.09 -3.43 9.94
C GLU A 9 4.32 -3.70 9.10
N LYS A 10 4.42 -4.92 8.57
CA LYS A 10 5.51 -5.33 7.70
C LYS A 10 5.00 -5.42 6.26
N THR A 11 5.61 -4.65 5.39
CA THR A 11 5.33 -4.67 3.96
C THR A 11 6.51 -5.29 3.23
N GLN A 12 6.24 -6.21 2.32
CA GLN A 12 7.25 -6.84 1.47
C GLN A 12 7.29 -6.14 0.12
N MET A 13 8.44 -5.53 -0.19
CA MET A 13 8.71 -4.91 -1.47
C MET A 13 9.61 -5.85 -2.29
N ASP A 14 9.03 -6.47 -3.31
CA ASP A 14 9.74 -7.41 -4.17
C ASP A 14 10.46 -6.69 -5.29
N ILE A 15 11.70 -7.11 -5.55
CA ILE A 15 12.52 -6.63 -6.66
C ILE A 15 12.45 -7.69 -7.75
N TYR A 16 11.77 -7.36 -8.84
CA TYR A 16 11.60 -8.22 -10.00
C TYR A 16 12.63 -7.90 -11.07
N ILE A 17 13.14 -8.93 -11.71
CA ILE A 17 13.96 -8.86 -12.93
C ILE A 17 13.37 -9.79 -13.99
N LYS A 18 13.80 -9.63 -15.25
CA LYS A 18 13.42 -10.56 -16.30
C LYS A 18 13.87 -11.99 -15.97
N LYS A 19 13.06 -12.96 -16.32
CA LYS A 19 13.29 -14.36 -15.97
C LYS A 19 14.53 -14.94 -16.65
N ASP A 20 14.86 -14.43 -17.83
CA ASP A 20 16.03 -14.79 -18.65
C ASP A 20 17.29 -13.97 -18.32
N SER A 21 17.22 -13.08 -17.32
CA SER A 21 18.38 -12.30 -16.86
C SER A 21 19.38 -13.20 -16.13
N ASP A 22 20.67 -13.01 -16.40
CA ASP A 22 21.78 -13.69 -15.73
C ASP A 22 22.10 -13.11 -14.35
N ILE A 23 21.43 -12.04 -13.93
CA ILE A 23 21.62 -11.38 -12.63
C ILE A 23 21.13 -12.29 -11.51
N GLU A 24 22.00 -12.63 -10.56
CA GLU A 24 21.66 -13.50 -9.42
C GLU A 24 21.58 -12.74 -8.09
N MET A 25 22.22 -11.59 -8.00
CA MET A 25 22.29 -10.80 -6.77
C MET A 25 21.98 -9.33 -7.00
N LEU A 26 21.36 -8.68 -6.00
CA LEU A 26 21.01 -7.25 -6.05
C LEU A 26 22.23 -6.34 -6.33
N MET A 27 23.41 -6.72 -5.85
CA MET A 27 24.65 -5.95 -6.05
C MET A 27 25.07 -5.85 -7.52
N GLU A 28 24.62 -6.75 -8.38
CA GLU A 28 24.90 -6.70 -9.82
C GLU A 28 24.10 -5.60 -10.52
N LEU A 29 23.03 -5.10 -9.88
CA LEU A 29 22.21 -3.99 -10.34
C LEU A 29 22.74 -2.60 -9.92
N THR A 30 24.00 -2.48 -9.48
CA THR A 30 24.59 -1.22 -8.99
C THR A 30 24.46 -0.06 -9.99
N ASN A 31 24.50 -0.33 -11.29
CA ASN A 31 24.29 0.67 -12.34
C ASN A 31 22.95 0.54 -13.07
N GLY A 32 22.11 -0.40 -12.62
CA GLY A 32 20.82 -0.68 -13.22
C GLY A 32 19.79 0.41 -12.96
N THR A 33 18.79 0.43 -13.81
CA THR A 33 17.61 1.30 -13.69
C THR A 33 16.45 0.53 -13.06
N PHE A 34 15.92 1.07 -11.98
CA PHE A 34 14.75 0.50 -11.29
C PHE A 34 13.48 1.18 -11.77
N GLY A 35 12.55 0.40 -12.30
CA GLY A 35 11.18 0.84 -12.57
C GLY A 35 10.37 0.88 -11.28
N ILE A 36 9.67 1.97 -11.06
CA ILE A 36 8.81 2.19 -9.89
C ILE A 36 7.50 2.86 -10.28
N LEU A 37 6.48 2.72 -9.45
CA LEU A 37 5.25 3.50 -9.59
C LEU A 37 5.45 4.90 -9.04
N LYS A 38 4.98 5.91 -9.80
CA LYS A 38 5.17 7.31 -9.49
C LYS A 38 4.48 7.74 -8.20
N GLU A 39 3.23 7.34 -8.02
CA GLU A 39 2.38 7.79 -6.91
C GLU A 39 1.94 6.64 -6.01
N LEU A 40 1.66 5.49 -6.60
CA LEU A 40 1.12 4.35 -5.88
C LEU A 40 2.19 3.71 -4.98
N ASP A 41 1.89 3.61 -3.67
CA ASP A 41 2.76 3.02 -2.64
C ASP A 41 4.17 3.64 -2.58
N ARG A 42 4.25 4.95 -2.85
CA ARG A 42 5.51 5.67 -2.98
C ARG A 42 6.35 5.63 -1.71
N GLU A 43 5.74 5.74 -0.54
CA GLU A 43 6.45 5.74 0.74
C GLU A 43 7.22 4.44 0.97
N ASN A 44 6.59 3.28 0.73
CA ASN A 44 7.25 1.98 0.87
C ASN A 44 8.32 1.79 -0.23
N THR A 45 8.05 2.27 -1.44
CA THR A 45 9.02 2.23 -2.55
C THR A 45 10.27 3.05 -2.22
N ASP A 46 10.12 4.26 -1.68
CA ASP A 46 11.25 5.11 -1.29
C ASP A 46 12.09 4.47 -0.18
N LYS A 47 11.45 3.85 0.81
CA LYS A 47 12.16 3.09 1.86
C LYS A 47 12.92 1.88 1.29
N ALA A 48 12.32 1.16 0.33
CA ALA A 48 13.00 0.05 -0.34
C ALA A 48 14.21 0.53 -1.15
N LEU A 49 14.09 1.65 -1.87
CA LEU A 49 15.21 2.27 -2.58
C LEU A 49 16.34 2.70 -1.63
N GLU A 50 16.00 3.22 -0.46
CA GLU A 50 16.99 3.56 0.57
C GLU A 50 17.73 2.32 1.07
N GLN A 51 17.05 1.21 1.32
CA GLN A 51 17.69 -0.06 1.70
C GLN A 51 18.59 -0.59 0.59
N ILE A 52 18.17 -0.51 -0.68
CA ILE A 52 18.98 -0.88 -1.84
C ILE A 52 20.23 -0.01 -1.91
N PHE A 53 20.11 1.30 -1.68
CA PHE A 53 21.25 2.22 -1.62
C PHE A 53 22.26 1.77 -0.55
N TYR A 54 21.80 1.45 0.67
CA TYR A 54 22.68 0.98 1.74
C TYR A 54 23.39 -0.34 1.41
N LYS A 55 22.70 -1.26 0.72
CA LYS A 55 23.28 -2.55 0.30
C LYS A 55 24.31 -2.40 -0.83
N ASN A 56 24.02 -1.53 -1.80
CA ASN A 56 24.83 -1.40 -3.02
C ASN A 56 25.88 -0.29 -2.92
N GLY A 57 25.73 0.66 -1.96
CA GLY A 57 26.64 1.79 -1.78
C GLY A 57 26.53 2.86 -2.89
N GLN A 58 25.54 2.77 -3.76
CA GLN A 58 25.31 3.69 -4.87
C GLN A 58 23.83 3.98 -5.03
N GLU A 59 23.50 5.25 -5.31
CA GLU A 59 22.13 5.67 -5.54
C GLU A 59 21.54 4.99 -6.80
N PRO A 60 20.39 4.28 -6.67
CA PRO A 60 19.79 3.61 -7.81
C PRO A 60 19.24 4.63 -8.82
N LYS A 61 19.41 4.32 -10.11
CA LYS A 61 18.72 5.06 -11.18
C LYS A 61 17.26 4.66 -11.18
N ILE A 62 16.37 5.63 -11.35
CA ILE A 62 14.92 5.41 -11.26
C ILE A 62 14.25 5.76 -12.58
N LYS A 63 13.30 4.94 -13.00
CA LYS A 63 12.32 5.24 -14.04
C LYS A 63 10.92 5.10 -13.46
N GLU A 64 10.15 6.19 -13.51
CA GLU A 64 8.80 6.25 -12.97
C GLU A 64 7.76 5.88 -14.03
N TYR A 65 6.72 5.14 -13.59
CA TYR A 65 5.58 4.73 -14.41
C TYR A 65 4.29 5.16 -13.73
N ASP A 66 3.30 5.54 -14.53
CA ASP A 66 2.02 6.05 -14.01
C ASP A 66 1.05 4.91 -13.63
N SER A 67 1.24 3.69 -14.16
CA SER A 67 0.36 2.56 -13.91
C SER A 67 1.10 1.23 -13.78
N LEU A 68 0.43 0.23 -13.16
CA LEU A 68 0.92 -1.15 -13.11
C LEU A 68 1.10 -1.76 -14.51
N SER A 69 0.23 -1.39 -15.46
CA SER A 69 0.31 -1.86 -16.84
C SER A 69 1.54 -1.33 -17.56
N ASP A 70 1.84 -0.03 -17.39
CA ASP A 70 3.03 0.60 -17.99
C ASP A 70 4.31 0.06 -17.37
N LEU A 71 4.33 -0.08 -16.03
CA LEU A 71 5.45 -0.68 -15.29
C LEU A 71 5.73 -2.11 -15.77
N SER A 72 4.67 -2.93 -15.90
CA SER A 72 4.76 -4.32 -16.36
C SER A 72 5.30 -4.41 -17.78
N SER A 73 4.85 -3.52 -18.66
CA SER A 73 5.32 -3.45 -20.05
C SER A 73 6.75 -2.92 -20.13
N GLY A 74 7.11 -1.96 -19.27
CA GLY A 74 8.40 -1.30 -19.28
C GLY A 74 9.57 -2.25 -19.06
N ILE A 75 9.49 -3.14 -18.08
CA ILE A 75 10.55 -4.13 -17.83
C ILE A 75 10.66 -5.15 -18.98
N LEU A 76 9.52 -5.58 -19.54
CA LEU A 76 9.51 -6.53 -20.65
C LEU A 76 10.07 -5.93 -21.94
N ASN A 77 9.93 -4.62 -22.11
CA ASN A 77 10.48 -3.84 -23.22
C ASN A 77 11.93 -3.36 -22.95
N GLU A 78 12.56 -3.82 -21.85
CA GLU A 78 13.93 -3.45 -21.46
C GLU A 78 14.13 -1.94 -21.22
N GLU A 79 13.08 -1.25 -20.79
CA GLU A 79 13.12 0.16 -20.43
C GLU A 79 13.71 0.39 -19.03
N CYS A 80 13.72 -0.65 -18.20
CA CYS A 80 14.40 -0.73 -16.91
C CYS A 80 14.93 -2.14 -16.69
N ASP A 81 15.92 -2.28 -15.80
CA ASP A 81 16.59 -3.55 -15.51
C ASP A 81 15.90 -4.35 -14.42
N ALA A 82 15.26 -3.65 -13.50
CA ALA A 82 14.50 -4.24 -12.39
C ALA A 82 13.25 -3.40 -12.09
N VAL A 83 12.29 -3.99 -11.39
CA VAL A 83 11.07 -3.32 -10.91
C VAL A 83 10.93 -3.55 -9.42
N ILE A 84 10.62 -2.50 -8.67
CA ILE A 84 10.28 -2.58 -7.24
C ILE A 84 8.76 -2.48 -7.11
N LEU A 85 8.16 -3.47 -6.46
CA LEU A 85 6.71 -3.54 -6.32
C LEU A 85 6.31 -4.24 -5.02
N ASN A 86 5.32 -3.68 -4.34
CA ASN A 86 4.71 -4.29 -3.18
C ASN A 86 4.08 -5.64 -3.56
N ARG A 87 4.40 -6.67 -2.79
CA ARG A 87 3.87 -8.04 -3.00
C ARG A 87 2.35 -8.09 -3.03
N ALA A 88 1.68 -7.21 -2.30
CA ALA A 88 0.22 -7.13 -2.29
C ALA A 88 -0.39 -6.89 -3.68
N TYR A 89 0.38 -6.33 -4.64
CA TYR A 89 -0.13 -6.12 -6.00
C TYR A 89 -0.09 -7.36 -6.90
N GLN A 90 0.44 -8.49 -6.45
CA GLN A 90 0.46 -9.71 -7.25
C GLN A 90 -0.94 -10.16 -7.70
N GLU A 91 -1.93 -10.04 -6.81
CA GLU A 91 -3.32 -10.40 -7.15
C GLU A 91 -3.92 -9.46 -8.21
N VAL A 92 -3.59 -8.17 -8.14
CA VAL A 92 -4.02 -7.18 -9.14
C VAL A 92 -3.35 -7.46 -10.49
N LEU A 93 -2.05 -7.78 -10.48
CA LEU A 93 -1.30 -8.15 -11.70
C LEU A 93 -1.90 -9.38 -12.38
N GLN A 94 -2.41 -10.35 -11.64
CA GLN A 94 -3.07 -11.53 -12.20
C GLN A 94 -4.37 -11.19 -12.93
N GLN A 95 -5.00 -10.05 -12.66
CA GLN A 95 -6.28 -9.66 -13.24
C GLN A 95 -6.11 -8.82 -14.52
N ILE A 96 -4.92 -8.29 -14.78
CA ILE A 96 -4.62 -7.49 -15.98
C ILE A 96 -3.69 -8.26 -16.92
N LYS A 97 -3.90 -8.13 -18.23
CA LYS A 97 -3.15 -8.89 -19.25
C LYS A 97 -1.65 -8.63 -19.18
N GLU A 98 -1.26 -7.37 -19.09
CA GLU A 98 0.13 -6.92 -18.97
C GLU A 98 0.78 -7.46 -17.69
N GLY A 99 0.03 -7.51 -16.60
CA GLY A 99 0.47 -8.05 -15.32
C GLY A 99 0.66 -9.57 -15.35
N GLN A 100 -0.22 -10.32 -16.02
CA GLN A 100 -0.05 -11.76 -16.23
C GLN A 100 1.25 -12.02 -17.02
N ASN A 101 1.46 -11.29 -18.11
CA ASN A 101 2.67 -11.40 -18.92
C ASN A 101 3.93 -11.03 -18.12
N PHE A 102 3.85 -10.00 -17.25
CA PHE A 102 4.91 -9.64 -16.33
C PHE A 102 5.24 -10.81 -15.39
N LEU A 103 4.25 -11.37 -14.69
CA LEU A 103 4.46 -12.47 -13.73
C LEU A 103 5.02 -13.74 -14.39
N GLU A 104 4.66 -14.01 -15.64
CA GLU A 104 5.17 -15.15 -16.40
C GLU A 104 6.64 -14.99 -16.83
N ASN A 105 7.06 -13.76 -17.13
CA ASN A 105 8.35 -13.44 -17.74
C ASN A 105 9.35 -12.76 -16.78
N THR A 106 8.98 -12.59 -15.52
CA THR A 106 9.86 -12.06 -14.48
C THR A 106 10.04 -13.06 -13.34
N ARG A 107 11.03 -12.80 -12.49
CA ARG A 107 11.26 -13.50 -11.23
C ARG A 107 11.65 -12.51 -10.14
N ILE A 108 11.40 -12.86 -8.91
CA ILE A 108 11.87 -12.09 -7.76
C ILE A 108 13.37 -12.36 -7.59
N LEU A 109 14.17 -11.30 -7.58
CA LEU A 109 15.59 -11.32 -7.30
C LEU A 109 15.86 -11.19 -5.81
N ASP A 110 15.20 -10.24 -5.15
CA ASP A 110 15.34 -9.95 -3.71
C ASP A 110 14.02 -9.36 -3.17
N THR A 111 13.88 -9.31 -1.86
CA THR A 111 12.72 -8.72 -1.16
C THR A 111 13.22 -7.84 -0.03
N GLU A 112 12.77 -6.57 -0.01
CA GLU A 112 12.98 -5.66 1.08
C GLU A 112 11.78 -5.68 2.03
N GLU A 113 12.03 -5.92 3.31
CA GLU A 113 10.99 -5.84 4.34
C GLU A 113 10.96 -4.44 4.94
N ILE A 114 9.84 -3.75 4.75
CA ILE A 114 9.63 -2.40 5.25
C ILE A 114 8.76 -2.46 6.50
N GLU A 115 9.28 -2.01 7.63
CA GLU A 115 8.51 -1.85 8.85
C GLU A 115 7.95 -0.42 8.92
N SER A 116 6.63 -0.31 9.09
CA SER A 116 5.94 0.94 9.35
C SER A 116 5.30 0.90 10.73
N LEU A 117 5.61 1.89 11.55
CA LEU A 117 4.98 2.05 12.86
C LEU A 117 3.57 2.61 12.66
N ILE A 118 2.56 1.82 13.01
CA ILE A 118 1.19 2.30 13.07
C ILE A 118 0.94 2.86 14.46
N GLU A 119 1.00 4.18 14.59
CA GLU A 119 0.40 4.84 15.74
C GLU A 119 -1.12 4.70 15.65
N ARG A 120 -1.67 3.70 16.31
CA ARG A 120 -3.10 3.73 16.59
C ARG A 120 -3.33 4.91 17.52
N LYS A 121 -3.82 6.03 17.00
CA LYS A 121 -4.57 6.97 17.83
C LYS A 121 -5.72 6.15 18.40
N GLN A 122 -5.58 5.75 19.67
CA GLN A 122 -6.73 5.24 20.41
C GLN A 122 -7.83 6.29 20.26
N PRO A 123 -9.08 5.88 19.99
CA PRO A 123 -10.18 6.80 20.18
C PRO A 123 -10.05 7.27 21.63
N GLU A 124 -9.86 8.58 21.82
CA GLU A 124 -9.86 9.17 23.15
C GLU A 124 -11.08 8.62 23.85
N ASN A 125 -10.83 7.94 24.96
CA ASN A 125 -11.86 7.47 25.86
C ASN A 125 -12.47 8.76 26.42
N ILE A 126 -13.55 9.22 25.80
CA ILE A 126 -14.32 10.35 26.31
C ILE A 126 -15.00 9.82 27.57
N GLU A 127 -14.31 9.94 28.71
CA GLU A 127 -15.00 9.88 29.98
C GLU A 127 -16.03 11.00 30.00
N PRO A 128 -17.26 10.72 30.43
CA PRO A 128 -18.27 11.77 30.52
C PRO A 128 -17.86 12.75 31.61
N SER A 129 -17.16 13.81 31.23
CA SER A 129 -16.99 14.97 32.12
C SER A 129 -18.30 15.76 32.13
N ASP A 130 -18.91 15.79 33.31
CA ASP A 130 -19.97 16.71 33.67
C ASP A 130 -19.44 18.16 33.61
N ASP A 131 -19.39 18.74 32.41
CA ASP A 131 -19.19 20.16 32.25
C ASP A 131 -20.24 20.74 31.30
N LYS A 132 -21.24 21.32 31.90
CA LYS A 132 -22.30 22.07 31.25
C LYS A 132 -21.74 23.36 30.67
N ASN A 133 -21.20 23.33 29.47
CA ASN A 133 -21.20 24.46 28.52
C ASN A 133 -20.39 24.16 27.27
N THR A 134 -20.89 23.30 26.41
CA THR A 134 -20.45 23.30 25.03
C THR A 134 -21.69 23.25 24.17
N SER A 135 -21.88 24.29 23.38
CA SER A 135 -22.95 24.36 22.39
C SER A 135 -22.81 23.16 21.42
N GLU A 136 -23.48 22.07 21.75
CA GLU A 136 -23.71 20.98 20.84
C GLU A 136 -24.52 21.49 19.64
N THR A 137 -23.84 21.80 18.56
CA THR A 137 -24.49 21.78 17.26
C THR A 137 -24.73 20.32 16.92
N LYS A 138 -25.75 19.71 17.51
CA LYS A 138 -26.39 18.52 16.97
C LYS A 138 -26.95 18.93 15.62
N SER A 139 -26.19 18.74 14.54
CA SER A 139 -26.79 18.81 13.23
C SER A 139 -27.55 17.50 13.03
N GLU A 140 -28.81 17.46 13.47
CA GLU A 140 -29.74 16.35 13.21
C GLU A 140 -29.87 16.05 11.71
N ASP A 141 -29.31 16.91 10.89
CA ASP A 141 -29.37 16.87 9.44
C ASP A 141 -28.21 16.07 8.80
N VAL A 142 -27.17 15.68 9.55
CA VAL A 142 -26.01 14.93 9.01
C VAL A 142 -25.92 13.56 9.64
N SER A 143 -25.92 12.52 8.80
CA SER A 143 -25.74 11.14 9.23
C SER A 143 -24.52 10.56 8.54
N THR A 144 -23.61 9.95 9.31
CA THR A 144 -22.44 9.26 8.78
C THR A 144 -22.55 7.76 9.08
N ILE A 145 -22.38 6.94 8.06
CA ILE A 145 -22.41 5.47 8.12
C ILE A 145 -21.05 4.96 7.67
N TYR A 146 -20.45 4.09 8.46
CA TYR A 146 -19.28 3.33 8.08
C TYR A 146 -19.72 1.95 7.59
N ILE A 147 -19.31 1.60 6.39
CA ILE A 147 -19.59 0.31 5.76
C ILE A 147 -18.25 -0.42 5.63
N SER A 148 -18.16 -1.58 6.25
CA SER A 148 -17.01 -2.47 6.16
C SER A 148 -17.47 -3.79 5.57
N GLY A 149 -16.89 -4.18 4.43
CA GLY A 149 -17.16 -5.46 3.77
C GLY A 149 -16.08 -6.48 4.14
N ILE A 150 -16.49 -7.64 4.61
CA ILE A 150 -15.61 -8.77 4.93
C ILE A 150 -15.91 -9.88 3.93
N ASP A 151 -14.92 -10.26 3.12
CA ASP A 151 -15.05 -11.43 2.23
C ASP A 151 -14.63 -12.70 2.98
N THR A 152 -15.56 -13.26 3.75
CA THR A 152 -15.36 -14.58 4.38
C THR A 152 -16.44 -15.54 3.92
N ARG A 153 -16.04 -16.74 3.54
CA ARG A 153 -16.95 -17.87 3.22
C ARG A 153 -17.23 -18.75 4.44
N GLY A 154 -17.15 -18.21 5.66
CA GLY A 154 -17.32 -18.92 6.90
C GLY A 154 -17.80 -18.04 8.04
N GLU A 155 -17.65 -18.50 9.28
CA GLU A 155 -17.98 -17.71 10.47
C GLU A 155 -17.05 -16.48 10.57
N ILE A 156 -17.63 -15.32 10.87
CA ILE A 156 -16.89 -14.09 11.10
C ILE A 156 -16.13 -14.22 12.43
N THR A 157 -14.82 -14.14 12.38
CA THR A 157 -13.96 -14.17 13.56
C THR A 157 -13.35 -12.79 13.83
N ALA A 158 -12.79 -12.59 15.03
CA ALA A 158 -12.12 -11.34 15.40
C ALA A 158 -10.87 -11.02 14.54
N SER A 159 -10.37 -11.99 13.78
CA SER A 159 -9.23 -11.85 12.86
C SER A 159 -9.63 -11.70 11.39
N SER A 160 -10.93 -11.62 11.07
CA SER A 160 -11.40 -11.38 9.70
C SER A 160 -10.98 -9.98 9.26
N LEU A 161 -10.24 -9.90 8.14
CA LEU A 161 -9.83 -8.62 7.55
C LEU A 161 -10.99 -8.01 6.76
N SER A 162 -11.08 -6.69 6.76
CA SER A 162 -12.04 -5.96 5.94
C SER A 162 -11.40 -5.59 4.61
N ASP A 163 -11.97 -6.06 3.51
CA ASP A 163 -11.48 -5.82 2.16
C ASP A 163 -12.05 -4.53 1.55
N VAL A 164 -13.16 -4.06 2.09
CA VAL A 164 -13.80 -2.81 1.66
C VAL A 164 -14.15 -1.97 2.86
N ASN A 165 -13.66 -0.73 2.88
CA ASN A 165 -13.99 0.27 3.89
C ASN A 165 -14.55 1.52 3.19
N MET A 166 -15.77 1.89 3.55
CA MET A 166 -16.46 3.02 2.94
C MET A 166 -17.12 3.88 4.02
N ILE A 167 -16.96 5.18 3.90
CA ILE A 167 -17.67 6.15 4.74
C ILE A 167 -18.71 6.85 3.87
N LEU A 168 -19.97 6.75 4.27
CA LEU A 168 -21.09 7.42 3.63
C LEU A 168 -21.62 8.50 4.57
N THR A 169 -21.50 9.76 4.16
CA THR A 169 -22.06 10.90 4.90
C THR A 169 -23.21 11.50 4.11
N MET A 170 -24.39 11.57 4.74
CA MET A 170 -25.60 12.15 4.17
C MET A 170 -25.95 13.44 4.91
N ASN A 171 -26.11 14.54 4.16
CA ASN A 171 -26.65 15.78 4.68
C ASN A 171 -28.10 15.95 4.19
N ARG A 172 -29.06 15.79 5.10
CA ARG A 172 -30.50 15.85 4.77
C ARG A 172 -30.97 17.25 4.38
N LYS A 173 -30.29 18.27 4.90
CA LYS A 173 -30.64 19.68 4.64
C LYS A 173 -30.23 20.10 3.23
N THR A 174 -29.00 19.75 2.81
CA THR A 174 -28.50 20.09 1.48
C THR A 174 -28.82 19.03 0.45
N LYS A 175 -29.36 17.87 0.86
CA LYS A 175 -29.61 16.67 0.02
C LYS A 175 -28.35 16.14 -0.69
N GLN A 176 -27.21 16.33 -0.06
CA GLN A 176 -25.92 15.86 -0.57
C GLN A 176 -25.50 14.56 0.11
N ILE A 177 -24.85 13.69 -0.67
CA ILE A 177 -24.25 12.47 -0.20
C ILE A 177 -22.78 12.52 -0.59
N LEU A 178 -21.90 12.34 0.41
CA LEU A 178 -20.47 12.16 0.22
C LEU A 178 -20.13 10.70 0.50
N MET A 179 -19.40 10.08 -0.41
CA MET A 179 -18.91 8.71 -0.29
C MET A 179 -17.39 8.74 -0.43
N VAL A 180 -16.69 8.12 0.53
CA VAL A 180 -15.24 7.99 0.58
C VAL A 180 -14.90 6.52 0.77
N SER A 181 -14.07 5.97 -0.10
CA SER A 181 -13.58 4.59 -0.08
C SER A 181 -12.07 4.57 -0.03
#